data_682d5f88ff268452bd4f87a26a9e8ef5
#
_entry.id   682d5f88ff268452bd4f87a26a9e8ef5
#
_cell.length_a   1.000
_cell.length_b   1.000
_cell.length_c   1.000
_cell.angle_alpha   90.00
_cell.angle_beta   90.00
_cell.angle_gamma   90.00
#
_symmetry.space_group_name_H-M   'P 1'
#
loop_
_entity.id
_entity.type
_entity.pdbx_description
1 polymer ?
#
loop_
_entity_poly.entity_id
_entity_poly.type
_entity_poly.pdbx_seq_one_letter_code
_entity_poly.pdbx_strand_id
1 'polypeptide(L)' 'MLKIAVFVSGGGTNLQSLIDATQSGSINGEIVLVVSNRKKAYGLERAKNAGIQAE' A
#
# COMPACT_ATOMS: atom_id res chain seq x y z
N MET A 1 -5.17 -9.19 -13.90
CA MET A 1 -4.77 -8.09 -13.00
C MET A 1 -3.58 -8.52 -12.14
N LEU A 2 -2.57 -7.70 -12.05
CA LEU A 2 -1.38 -7.98 -11.25
C LEU A 2 -1.68 -7.81 -9.76
N LYS A 3 -1.26 -8.77 -8.95
CA LYS A 3 -1.39 -8.66 -7.49
C LYS A 3 -0.06 -8.22 -6.90
N ILE A 4 -0.10 -7.17 -6.07
CA ILE A 4 1.10 -6.47 -5.62
C ILE A 4 1.17 -6.53 -4.09
N ALA A 5 2.33 -6.90 -3.57
CA ALA A 5 2.64 -6.76 -2.15
C ALA A 5 3.69 -5.64 -2.01
N VAL A 6 3.50 -4.76 -1.04
CA VAL A 6 4.36 -3.61 -0.85
C VAL A 6 4.98 -3.66 0.54
N PHE A 7 6.29 -3.44 0.62
CA PHE A 7 7.01 -3.34 1.88
C PHE A 7 7.28 -1.87 2.18
N VAL A 8 6.91 -1.42 3.37
CA VAL A 8 7.13 -0.04 3.80
C VAL A 8 7.93 -0.02 5.10
N SER A 9 8.77 1.00 5.27
CA SER A 9 9.57 1.14 6.48
C SER A 9 9.38 2.50 7.16
N GLY A 10 8.46 3.32 6.66
CA GLY A 10 8.25 4.66 7.21
C GLY A 10 6.90 5.22 6.82
N GLY A 11 6.87 6.46 6.35
CA GLY A 11 5.62 7.18 6.08
C GLY A 11 4.77 6.64 4.94
N GLY A 12 5.35 5.86 4.04
CA GLY A 12 4.59 5.23 2.97
C GLY A 12 4.17 6.17 1.85
N THR A 13 4.95 7.22 1.57
CA THR A 13 4.60 8.13 0.46
C THR A 13 4.63 7.41 -0.87
N ASN A 14 5.59 6.50 -1.07
CA ASN A 14 5.63 5.68 -2.29
C ASN A 14 4.43 4.74 -2.35
N LEU A 15 4.02 4.19 -1.20
CA LEU A 15 2.82 3.36 -1.14
C LEU A 15 1.59 4.18 -1.53
N GLN A 16 1.47 5.41 -1.06
CA GLN A 16 0.33 6.25 -1.41
C GLN A 16 0.26 6.47 -2.93
N SER A 17 1.41 6.70 -3.56
CA SER A 17 1.47 6.85 -5.01
C SER A 17 0.98 5.58 -5.72
N LEU A 18 1.36 4.41 -5.22
CA LEU A 18 0.91 3.13 -5.79
C LEU A 18 -0.58 2.92 -5.58
N ILE A 19 -1.09 3.25 -4.39
CA ILE A 19 -2.52 3.16 -4.11
C ILE A 19 -3.29 4.03 -5.09
N ASP A 20 -2.87 5.28 -5.25
CA ASP A 20 -3.54 6.21 -6.15
C ASP A 20 -3.49 5.70 -7.60
N ALA A 21 -2.35 5.18 -8.04
CA ALA A 21 -2.19 4.69 -9.40
C ALA A 21 -3.05 3.45 -9.68
N THR A 22 -3.17 2.55 -8.70
CA THR A 22 -4.01 1.35 -8.90
C THR A 22 -5.48 1.71 -8.84
N GLN A 23 -5.88 2.67 -8.01
CA GLN A 23 -7.28 3.08 -7.91
C GLN A 23 -7.72 3.88 -9.14
N SER A 24 -6.84 4.67 -9.71
CA SER A 24 -7.16 5.45 -10.91
C SER A 24 -7.09 4.63 -12.20
N GLY A 25 -6.53 3.43 -12.14
CA GLY A 25 -6.37 2.59 -13.32
C GLY A 25 -5.10 2.84 -14.11
N SER A 26 -4.21 3.73 -13.61
CA SER A 26 -2.92 3.97 -14.28
C SER A 26 -2.05 2.72 -14.26
N ILE A 27 -2.20 1.90 -13.21
CA ILE A 27 -1.55 0.59 -13.12
C ILE A 27 -2.65 -0.46 -13.08
N ASN A 28 -2.58 -1.43 -13.99
CA ASN A 28 -3.53 -2.54 -13.99
C ASN A 28 -3.10 -3.57 -12.95
N GLY A 29 -3.30 -3.22 -11.69
CA GLY A 29 -2.89 -4.06 -10.58
C GLY A 29 -3.73 -3.79 -9.33
N GLU A 30 -3.58 -4.69 -8.37
CA GLU A 30 -4.25 -4.58 -7.08
C GLU A 30 -3.22 -4.78 -5.98
N ILE A 31 -3.17 -3.85 -5.02
CA ILE A 31 -2.32 -4.02 -3.85
C ILE A 31 -3.09 -4.90 -2.86
N VAL A 32 -2.58 -6.11 -2.63
CA VAL A 32 -3.27 -7.10 -1.80
C VAL A 32 -2.71 -7.17 -0.39
N LEU A 33 -1.49 -6.66 -0.17
CA LEU A 33 -0.85 -6.74 1.12
C LEU A 33 0.18 -5.63 1.27
N VAL A 34 0.22 -5.02 2.44
CA VAL A 34 1.26 -4.08 2.82
C VAL A 34 1.93 -4.60 4.09
N VAL A 35 3.26 -4.70 4.08
CA VAL A 35 4.04 -5.21 5.20
C VAL A 35 5.01 -4.13 5.65
N SER A 36 5.18 -3.98 6.96
CA SER A 36 6.12 -3.03 7.52
C SER A 36 6.97 -3.71 8.58
N ASN A 37 8.24 -3.29 8.68
CA ASN A 37 9.11 -3.71 9.77
C ASN A 37 8.90 -2.85 11.04
N ARG A 38 7.98 -1.89 11.00
CA ARG A 38 7.67 -1.01 12.13
C ARG A 38 6.17 -1.02 12.38
N LYS A 39 5.77 -1.37 13.60
CA LYS A 39 4.35 -1.47 13.96
C LYS A 39 3.61 -0.15 13.84
N LYS A 40 4.31 0.98 14.01
CA LYS A 40 3.71 2.30 13.99
C LYS A 40 3.98 3.06 12.69
N ALA A 41 4.41 2.37 11.65
CA ALA A 41 4.66 3.03 10.37
C ALA A 41 3.36 3.61 9.81
N TYR A 42 3.39 4.87 9.40
CA TYR A 42 2.20 5.52 8.84
C TYR A 42 1.74 4.86 7.54
N GLY A 43 2.65 4.18 6.85
CA GLY A 43 2.27 3.40 5.67
C GLY A 43 1.20 2.36 5.95
N LEU A 44 1.20 1.76 7.15
CA LEU A 44 0.16 0.81 7.54
C LEU A 44 -1.19 1.51 7.66
N GLU A 45 -1.20 2.75 8.16
CA GLU A 45 -2.41 3.54 8.27
C GLU A 45 -2.98 3.88 6.89
N ARG A 46 -2.09 4.22 5.95
CA ARG A 46 -2.50 4.48 4.57
C ARG A 46 -3.16 3.26 3.94
N ALA A 47 -2.60 2.07 4.20
CA ALA A 47 -3.16 0.82 3.70
C ALA A 47 -4.54 0.56 4.28
N LYS A 48 -4.70 0.74 5.59
CA LYS A 48 -6.00 0.55 6.25
C LYS A 48 -7.04 1.49 5.68
N ASN A 49 -6.69 2.76 5.48
CA ASN A 49 -7.60 3.74 4.94
C ASN A 49 -8.05 3.40 3.52
N ALA A 50 -7.21 2.68 2.79
CA ALA A 50 -7.53 2.22 1.44
C ALA A 50 -8.20 0.84 1.41
N GLY A 51 -8.45 0.24 2.58
CA GLY A 51 -9.07 -1.07 2.65
C GLY A 51 -8.15 -2.23 2.31
N ILE A 52 -6.84 -2.04 2.46
CA ILE A 52 -5.83 -3.04 2.10
C ILE A 52 -5.34 -3.71 3.38
N GLN A 53 -5.15 -5.03 3.33
CA GLN A 53 -4.59 -5.77 4.46
C GLN A 53 -3.17 -5.28 4.76
N ALA A 54 -2.89 -5.01 6.04
CA ALA A 54 -1.60 -4.48 6.47
C ALA A 54 -1.07 -5.27 7.67
N GLU A 55 0.24 -5.52 7.66
CA GLU A 55 0.91 -6.24 8.76
C GLU A 55 2.19 -5.55 9.20
#